data_bd6279c3380a6235b3b9fd9d68b24f01
#
_entry.id   bd6279c3380a6235b3b9fd9d68b24f01
#
_cell.length_a   1.000
_cell.length_b   1.000
_cell.length_c   1.000
_cell.angle_alpha   90.00
_cell.angle_beta   90.00
_cell.angle_gamma   90.00
#
_symmetry.space_group_name_H-M   'P 1'
#
loop_
_entity.id
_entity.type
_entity.pdbx_description
1 polymer ?
#
loop_
_entity_poly.entity_id
_entity_poly.type
_entity_poly.pdbx_seq_one_letter_code
_entity_poly.pdbx_strand_id
1 'polypeptide(L)'
;YEHNNNFIFIRINGERIKLYDNGKVSIIDAAVQVGLPNEALFPRRGKSLEFTLNGMTRMVRGKAGEAAVITLNGEEASINTKLSMNDVILIQESTVGEDAHMDISELPEYNAAVIKFHFDGQEVSCPKFVIANKELVSEFYGIKDGDEIQILNYYTLQQVLDFMDLPFVSGVFVNNEPAQPDTRIYEQFSVRYHNREKEHIKFPAKETTQENEFDEIQEEEFDDKQQEEELFLEESME
;
A
#
# COMPACT_ATOMS: atom_id res chain seq x y z
N TYR A 1 34.61 46.27 36.88
CA TYR A 1 33.72 45.23 36.36
C TYR A 1 34.34 44.75 35.07
N GLU A 2 35.10 43.63 35.13
CA GLU A 2 35.55 42.93 33.96
C GLU A 2 34.33 42.23 33.34
N HIS A 3 33.80 42.76 32.23
CA HIS A 3 32.92 42.02 31.37
C HIS A 3 33.76 40.93 30.69
N ASN A 4 33.85 39.76 31.30
CA ASN A 4 34.33 38.57 30.64
C ASN A 4 33.30 38.23 29.53
N ASN A 5 33.54 38.79 28.36
CA ASN A 5 32.80 38.40 27.15
C ASN A 5 33.27 37.01 26.74
N ASN A 6 32.65 36.00 27.34
CA ASN A 6 32.92 34.61 27.00
C ASN A 6 32.28 34.30 25.67
N PHE A 7 33.06 34.24 24.62
CA PHE A 7 32.65 33.77 23.32
C PHE A 7 33.46 32.54 22.94
N ILE A 8 32.79 31.62 22.26
CA ILE A 8 33.44 30.50 21.59
C ILE A 8 33.28 30.64 20.08
N PHE A 9 34.29 30.17 19.35
CA PHE A 9 34.24 30.01 17.91
C PHE A 9 34.13 28.55 17.61
N ILE A 10 33.18 28.19 16.76
CA ILE A 10 32.94 26.82 16.31
C ILE A 10 32.78 26.81 14.80
N ARG A 11 32.78 25.60 14.21
CA ARG A 11 32.38 25.38 12.81
C ARG A 11 31.13 24.54 12.78
N ILE A 12 30.16 24.95 11.98
CA ILE A 12 28.94 24.17 11.72
C ILE A 12 28.73 24.09 10.22
N ASN A 13 28.71 22.85 9.68
CA ASN A 13 28.62 22.60 8.25
C ASN A 13 29.62 23.42 7.41
N GLY A 14 30.85 23.58 7.92
CA GLY A 14 31.90 24.35 7.29
C GLY A 14 31.88 25.87 7.55
N GLU A 15 30.80 26.40 8.11
CA GLU A 15 30.68 27.82 8.46
C GLU A 15 31.24 28.09 9.84
N ARG A 16 32.13 29.09 9.98
CA ARG A 16 32.67 29.54 11.25
C ARG A 16 31.74 30.54 11.87
N ILE A 17 31.27 30.27 13.07
CA ILE A 17 30.41 31.19 13.84
C ILE A 17 30.97 31.50 15.23
N LYS A 18 30.51 32.61 15.78
CA LYS A 18 30.80 33.07 17.12
C LYS A 18 29.55 32.94 17.98
N LEU A 19 29.65 32.22 19.09
CA LEU A 19 28.57 32.03 20.05
C LEU A 19 28.95 32.65 21.40
N TYR A 20 27.94 33.22 22.07
CA TYR A 20 28.10 33.62 23.46
C TYR A 20 28.07 32.38 24.37
N ASP A 21 29.13 32.19 25.13
CA ASP A 21 29.25 31.08 26.07
C ASP A 21 28.72 31.46 27.45
N ASN A 22 27.51 31.01 27.73
CA ASN A 22 26.90 31.16 29.06
C ASN A 22 27.10 29.91 29.94
N GLY A 23 28.00 29.01 29.56
CA GLY A 23 28.24 27.71 30.20
C GLY A 23 27.22 26.61 29.86
N LYS A 24 26.24 26.92 29.02
CA LYS A 24 25.15 26.00 28.63
C LYS A 24 24.94 25.93 27.12
N VAL A 25 25.79 26.60 26.33
CA VAL A 25 25.65 26.65 24.89
C VAL A 25 25.80 25.24 24.30
N SER A 26 24.90 24.88 23.42
CA SER A 26 24.77 23.53 22.83
C SER A 26 24.63 23.60 21.32
N ILE A 27 24.61 22.43 20.69
CA ILE A 27 24.47 22.29 19.22
C ILE A 27 23.20 22.96 18.71
N ILE A 28 22.10 22.91 19.46
CA ILE A 28 20.85 23.57 19.05
C ILE A 28 21.02 25.08 18.93
N ASP A 29 21.80 25.69 19.84
CA ASP A 29 22.07 27.14 19.82
C ASP A 29 22.87 27.52 18.58
N ALA A 30 23.84 26.69 18.18
CA ALA A 30 24.61 26.87 16.97
C ALA A 30 23.75 26.73 15.72
N ALA A 31 22.87 25.72 15.68
CA ALA A 31 21.95 25.47 14.57
C ALA A 31 20.97 26.65 14.38
N VAL A 32 20.42 27.18 15.45
CA VAL A 32 19.57 28.38 15.42
C VAL A 32 20.34 29.60 14.94
N GLN A 33 21.57 29.80 15.41
CA GLN A 33 22.40 30.93 15.02
C GLN A 33 22.71 30.98 13.52
N VAL A 34 22.93 29.83 12.88
CA VAL A 34 23.14 29.74 11.42
C VAL A 34 21.85 29.72 10.63
N GLY A 35 20.69 29.75 11.28
CA GLY A 35 19.39 29.80 10.63
C GLY A 35 18.90 28.45 10.08
N LEU A 36 19.36 27.33 10.65
CA LEU A 36 18.79 26.02 10.31
C LEU A 36 17.34 25.95 10.78
N PRO A 37 16.40 25.63 9.89
CA PRO A 37 15.00 25.50 10.27
C PRO A 37 14.77 24.27 11.14
N ASN A 38 13.69 24.25 11.91
CA ASN A 38 13.31 23.10 12.73
C ASN A 38 13.17 21.82 11.91
N GLU A 39 12.72 21.95 10.67
CA GLU A 39 12.54 20.85 9.73
C GLU A 39 13.86 20.16 9.36
N ALA A 40 14.98 20.87 9.44
CA ALA A 40 16.29 20.28 9.21
C ALA A 40 16.77 19.42 10.38
N LEU A 41 16.30 19.71 11.58
CA LEU A 41 16.72 19.03 12.82
C LEU A 41 15.79 17.91 13.26
N PHE A 42 14.50 18.05 12.97
CA PHE A 42 13.47 17.12 13.41
C PHE A 42 12.76 16.49 12.22
N PRO A 43 12.74 15.15 12.11
CA PRO A 43 12.09 14.47 11.02
C PRO A 43 10.59 14.73 11.04
N ARG A 44 10.00 14.83 9.86
CA ARG A 44 8.55 14.97 9.68
C ARG A 44 7.98 13.75 9.03
N ARG A 45 6.78 13.43 9.45
CA ARG A 45 5.99 12.40 8.80
C ARG A 45 5.42 12.94 7.48
N GLY A 46 5.33 12.12 6.45
CA GLY A 46 4.63 12.44 5.22
C GLY A 46 3.15 12.72 5.47
N LYS A 47 2.47 13.30 4.51
CA LYS A 47 1.05 13.63 4.62
C LYS A 47 0.21 12.39 4.87
N SER A 48 -0.77 12.51 5.76
CA SER A 48 -1.78 11.49 5.98
C SER A 48 -2.82 11.48 4.85
N LEU A 49 -3.40 10.30 4.62
CA LEU A 49 -4.52 10.10 3.72
C LEU A 49 -5.76 9.85 4.56
N GLU A 50 -6.78 10.68 4.41
CA GLU A 50 -8.06 10.53 5.09
C GLU A 50 -9.18 10.34 4.08
N PHE A 51 -9.99 9.32 4.28
CA PHE A 51 -11.13 8.97 3.42
C PHE A 51 -12.22 8.31 4.24
N THR A 52 -13.40 8.13 3.65
CA THR A 52 -14.47 7.35 4.27
C THR A 52 -14.62 6.01 3.56
N LEU A 53 -14.81 4.95 4.33
CA LEU A 53 -15.13 3.62 3.85
C LEU A 53 -16.46 3.15 4.45
N ASN A 54 -17.45 2.97 3.58
CA ASN A 54 -18.82 2.63 4.00
C ASN A 54 -19.36 3.58 5.09
N GLY A 55 -19.09 4.88 4.94
CA GLY A 55 -19.50 5.92 5.89
C GLY A 55 -18.64 6.08 7.14
N MET A 56 -17.61 5.26 7.32
CA MET A 56 -16.69 5.36 8.45
C MET A 56 -15.38 6.01 8.02
N THR A 57 -14.95 7.02 8.77
CA THR A 57 -13.66 7.69 8.50
C THR A 57 -12.48 6.77 8.76
N ARG A 58 -11.57 6.72 7.81
CA ARG A 58 -10.29 6.00 7.87
C ARG A 58 -9.15 6.98 7.65
N MET A 59 -8.05 6.78 8.33
CA MET A 59 -6.83 7.54 8.16
C MET A 59 -5.63 6.61 8.03
N VAL A 60 -4.84 6.84 6.98
CA VAL A 60 -3.55 6.19 6.78
C VAL A 60 -2.46 7.24 7.00
N ARG A 61 -1.53 6.96 7.89
CA ARG A 61 -0.44 7.88 8.18
C ARG A 61 0.66 7.76 7.15
N GLY A 62 1.25 8.90 6.76
CA GLY A 62 2.47 8.92 5.99
C GLY A 62 3.63 8.26 6.75
N LYS A 63 4.69 7.92 6.03
CA LYS A 63 5.90 7.34 6.65
C LYS A 63 6.64 8.39 7.47
N ALA A 64 7.33 7.96 8.50
CA ALA A 64 8.24 8.82 9.26
C ALA A 64 9.44 9.20 8.39
N GLY A 65 9.90 10.43 8.52
CA GLY A 65 11.17 10.85 7.96
C GLY A 65 12.37 10.29 8.74
N GLU A 66 13.54 10.41 8.18
CA GLU A 66 14.79 10.04 8.81
C GLU A 66 15.26 11.17 9.76
N ALA A 67 15.77 10.80 10.91
CA ALA A 67 16.32 11.75 11.87
C ALA A 67 17.57 12.44 11.31
N ALA A 68 17.82 13.69 11.74
CA ALA A 68 19.08 14.35 11.46
C ALA A 68 20.26 13.55 12.06
N VAL A 69 21.35 13.47 11.31
CA VAL A 69 22.60 12.88 11.80
C VAL A 69 23.52 14.03 12.22
N ILE A 70 23.86 14.08 13.50
CA ILE A 70 24.67 15.13 14.09
C ILE A 70 25.98 14.53 14.58
N THR A 71 27.09 15.11 14.16
CA THR A 71 28.41 14.75 14.68
C THR A 71 29.09 15.96 15.27
N LEU A 72 29.79 15.74 16.36
CA LEU A 72 30.66 16.70 17.01
C LEU A 72 32.09 16.19 17.03
N ASN A 73 32.99 16.87 16.34
CA ASN A 73 34.37 16.43 16.16
C ASN A 73 34.52 15.00 15.60
N GLY A 74 33.60 14.59 14.74
CA GLY A 74 33.60 13.30 14.11
C GLY A 74 32.88 12.18 14.89
N GLU A 75 32.41 12.45 16.10
CA GLU A 75 31.64 11.49 16.90
C GLU A 75 30.14 11.83 16.92
N GLU A 76 29.29 10.83 17.03
CA GLU A 76 27.86 11.03 17.11
C GLU A 76 27.48 11.88 18.32
N ALA A 77 26.62 12.85 18.12
CA ALA A 77 26.17 13.81 19.15
C ALA A 77 24.67 14.07 19.04
N SER A 78 24.11 14.68 20.05
CA SER A 78 22.73 15.16 20.08
C SER A 78 22.67 16.68 20.01
N ILE A 79 21.48 17.21 19.70
CA ILE A 79 21.23 18.66 19.67
C ILE A 79 21.50 19.33 21.01
N ASN A 80 21.46 18.60 22.11
CA ASN A 80 21.71 19.12 23.49
C ASN A 80 23.17 18.97 23.93
N THR A 81 24.04 18.43 23.10
CA THR A 81 25.46 18.30 23.42
C THR A 81 26.08 19.66 23.57
N LYS A 82 26.79 19.87 24.68
CA LYS A 82 27.47 21.14 24.98
C LYS A 82 28.63 21.36 24.03
N LEU A 83 28.85 22.64 23.72
CA LEU A 83 29.90 23.10 22.82
C LEU A 83 31.08 23.68 23.58
N SER A 84 32.24 23.53 22.99
CA SER A 84 33.51 24.11 23.45
C SER A 84 34.20 24.87 22.32
N MET A 85 35.24 25.59 22.64
CA MET A 85 36.05 26.34 21.68
C MET A 85 36.59 25.40 20.58
N ASN A 86 36.46 25.84 19.33
CA ASN A 86 36.95 25.14 18.13
C ASN A 86 36.23 23.82 17.81
N ASP A 87 35.10 23.54 18.40
CA ASP A 87 34.29 22.39 18.03
C ASP A 87 33.85 22.44 16.55
N VAL A 88 33.81 21.29 15.95
CA VAL A 88 33.37 21.09 14.56
C VAL A 88 32.12 20.26 14.57
N ILE A 89 31.02 20.85 14.08
CA ILE A 89 29.69 20.24 14.00
C ILE A 89 29.38 19.98 12.55
N LEU A 90 28.94 18.75 12.27
CA LEU A 90 28.31 18.40 10.99
C LEU A 90 26.88 17.94 11.27
N ILE A 91 25.95 18.56 10.59
CA ILE A 91 24.53 18.21 10.63
C ILE A 91 24.11 17.81 9.23
N GLN A 92 23.78 16.53 9.08
CA GLN A 92 23.01 16.03 7.94
C GLN A 92 21.53 16.21 8.29
N GLU A 93 20.83 16.97 7.48
CA GLU A 93 19.45 17.34 7.77
C GLU A 93 18.54 16.12 7.83
N SER A 94 17.54 16.21 8.70
CA SER A 94 16.42 15.26 8.74
C SER A 94 15.59 15.33 7.45
N THR A 95 14.81 14.30 7.21
CA THR A 95 13.97 14.20 6.03
C THR A 95 12.49 14.24 6.36
N VAL A 96 11.69 14.50 5.35
CA VAL A 96 10.25 14.27 5.34
C VAL A 96 10.02 12.87 4.83
N GLY A 97 9.18 12.08 5.51
CA GLY A 97 8.77 10.77 5.05
C GLY A 97 7.85 10.84 3.83
N GLU A 98 7.63 9.71 3.21
CA GLU A 98 6.71 9.57 2.08
C GLU A 98 5.27 9.82 2.54
N ASP A 99 4.49 10.45 1.68
CA ASP A 99 3.06 10.63 1.88
C ASP A 99 2.34 9.27 1.90
N ALA A 100 1.25 9.19 2.64
CA ALA A 100 0.43 7.99 2.67
C ALA A 100 -0.14 7.68 1.29
N HIS A 101 -0.09 6.42 0.92
CA HIS A 101 -0.67 5.89 -0.30
C HIS A 101 -1.41 4.59 0.02
N MET A 102 -2.56 4.39 -0.58
CA MET A 102 -3.35 3.17 -0.45
C MET A 102 -4.19 2.95 -1.70
N ASP A 103 -4.11 1.76 -2.26
CA ASP A 103 -4.99 1.31 -3.32
C ASP A 103 -6.17 0.52 -2.74
N ILE A 104 -7.26 0.43 -3.49
CA ILE A 104 -8.44 -0.36 -3.10
C ILE A 104 -8.05 -1.81 -2.77
N SER A 105 -7.14 -2.42 -3.55
CA SER A 105 -6.67 -3.78 -3.33
C SER A 105 -5.99 -4.01 -1.98
N GLU A 106 -5.47 -2.96 -1.34
CA GLU A 106 -4.81 -3.02 -0.03
C GLU A 106 -5.80 -2.95 1.14
N LEU A 107 -7.07 -2.61 0.89
CA LEU A 107 -8.10 -2.58 1.92
C LEU A 107 -8.45 -4.00 2.37
N PRO A 108 -8.41 -4.30 3.69
CA PRO A 108 -8.80 -5.62 4.20
C PRO A 108 -10.22 -6.02 3.81
N GLU A 109 -11.13 -5.07 3.75
CA GLU A 109 -12.53 -5.27 3.38
C GLU A 109 -12.68 -5.68 1.90
N TYR A 110 -11.75 -5.27 1.04
CA TYR A 110 -11.71 -5.70 -0.35
C TYR A 110 -11.12 -7.10 -0.50
N ASN A 111 -10.03 -7.42 0.19
CA ASN A 111 -9.37 -8.72 0.09
C ASN A 111 -10.24 -9.91 0.55
N ALA A 112 -11.20 -9.65 1.45
CA ALA A 112 -12.20 -10.65 1.87
C ALA A 112 -13.39 -10.75 0.91
N ALA A 113 -13.33 -10.18 -0.29
CA ALA A 113 -14.44 -9.58 -0.98
C ALA A 113 -14.83 -10.29 -2.26
N VAL A 114 -15.23 -11.53 -2.15
CA VAL A 114 -15.95 -12.24 -3.21
C VAL A 114 -17.38 -12.46 -2.76
N ILE A 115 -18.34 -12.17 -3.64
CA ILE A 115 -19.74 -12.56 -3.46
C ILE A 115 -19.94 -13.87 -4.23
N LYS A 116 -20.37 -14.89 -3.52
CA LYS A 116 -20.74 -16.18 -4.09
C LYS A 116 -22.25 -16.34 -4.07
N PHE A 117 -22.82 -16.63 -5.21
CA PHE A 117 -24.23 -16.91 -5.35
C PHE A 117 -24.44 -18.06 -6.36
N HIS A 118 -25.64 -18.59 -6.46
CA HIS A 118 -25.98 -19.66 -7.40
C HIS A 118 -26.78 -19.10 -8.57
N PHE A 119 -26.40 -19.44 -9.77
CA PHE A 119 -27.12 -19.12 -10.99
C PHE A 119 -27.46 -20.42 -11.73
N ASP A 120 -28.76 -20.72 -11.84
CA ASP A 120 -29.27 -21.99 -12.36
C ASP A 120 -28.58 -23.22 -11.74
N GLY A 121 -28.34 -23.19 -10.44
CA GLY A 121 -27.74 -24.27 -9.68
C GLY A 121 -26.22 -24.33 -9.73
N GLN A 122 -25.54 -23.44 -10.46
CA GLN A 122 -24.09 -23.34 -10.50
C GLN A 122 -23.59 -22.20 -9.62
N GLU A 123 -22.55 -22.46 -8.82
CA GLU A 123 -21.92 -21.42 -8.03
C GLU A 123 -21.16 -20.43 -8.90
N VAL A 124 -21.47 -19.15 -8.75
CA VAL A 124 -20.78 -18.03 -9.38
C VAL A 124 -20.08 -17.20 -8.31
N SER A 125 -18.83 -16.86 -8.57
CA SER A 125 -17.98 -16.09 -7.66
C SER A 125 -17.61 -14.78 -8.34
N CYS A 126 -18.05 -13.66 -7.80
CA CYS A 126 -17.79 -12.33 -8.35
C CYS A 126 -17.07 -11.44 -7.33
N PRO A 127 -16.08 -10.65 -7.75
CA PRO A 127 -15.48 -9.65 -6.86
C PRO A 127 -16.53 -8.61 -6.46
N LYS A 128 -16.40 -8.04 -5.26
CA LYS A 128 -17.29 -6.96 -4.82
C LYS A 128 -17.10 -5.71 -5.67
N PHE A 129 -18.17 -4.99 -5.91
CA PHE A 129 -18.11 -3.68 -6.52
C PHE A 129 -17.56 -2.64 -5.53
N VAL A 130 -16.67 -1.80 -6.03
CA VAL A 130 -16.13 -0.66 -5.30
C VAL A 130 -16.52 0.63 -6.00
N ILE A 131 -17.05 1.55 -5.24
CA ILE A 131 -17.49 2.88 -5.71
C ILE A 131 -16.66 3.93 -4.97
N ALA A 132 -16.01 4.80 -5.72
CA ALA A 132 -15.34 5.98 -5.20
C ALA A 132 -16.08 7.23 -5.72
N ASN A 133 -16.54 8.08 -4.81
CA ASN A 133 -17.23 9.33 -5.15
C ASN A 133 -18.38 9.12 -6.16
N LYS A 134 -19.17 8.07 -5.97
CA LYS A 134 -20.29 7.64 -6.81
C LYS A 134 -19.93 7.04 -8.16
N GLU A 135 -18.64 6.84 -8.45
CA GLU A 135 -18.18 6.20 -9.67
C GLU A 135 -17.60 4.82 -9.39
N LEU A 136 -17.85 3.88 -10.31
CA LEU A 136 -17.28 2.54 -10.22
C LEU A 136 -15.78 2.61 -10.48
N VAL A 137 -14.99 2.01 -9.58
CA VAL A 137 -13.53 1.98 -9.69
C VAL A 137 -12.99 0.55 -9.63
N SER A 138 -11.79 0.36 -10.17
CA SER A 138 -11.07 -0.91 -10.10
C SER A 138 -10.31 -1.08 -8.78
N GLU A 139 -9.81 -2.29 -8.54
CA GLU A 139 -8.93 -2.59 -7.41
C GLU A 139 -7.62 -1.80 -7.39
N PHE A 140 -7.19 -1.31 -8.55
CA PHE A 140 -5.97 -0.50 -8.70
C PHE A 140 -6.19 0.99 -8.49
N TYR A 141 -7.40 1.39 -8.16
CA TYR A 141 -7.68 2.80 -7.88
C TYR A 141 -6.91 3.25 -6.63
N GLY A 142 -6.07 4.27 -6.80
CA GLY A 142 -5.39 4.94 -5.71
C GLY A 142 -6.34 5.86 -4.96
N ILE A 143 -6.62 5.55 -3.70
CA ILE A 143 -7.49 6.35 -2.85
C ILE A 143 -6.86 7.73 -2.63
N LYS A 144 -7.66 8.77 -2.79
CA LYS A 144 -7.26 10.16 -2.60
C LYS A 144 -7.81 10.71 -1.30
N ASP A 145 -7.15 11.73 -0.78
CA ASP A 145 -7.61 12.43 0.41
C ASP A 145 -9.02 13.03 0.18
N GLY A 146 -9.93 12.74 1.10
CA GLY A 146 -11.32 13.14 1.01
C GLY A 146 -12.24 12.22 0.19
N ASP A 147 -11.74 11.11 -0.35
CA ASP A 147 -12.57 10.17 -1.10
C ASP A 147 -13.63 9.51 -0.22
N GLU A 148 -14.77 9.29 -0.84
CA GLU A 148 -15.88 8.52 -0.28
C GLU A 148 -15.94 7.17 -0.96
N ILE A 149 -15.47 6.13 -0.26
CA ILE A 149 -15.37 4.76 -0.77
C ILE A 149 -16.51 3.92 -0.23
N GLN A 150 -17.16 3.17 -1.12
CA GLN A 150 -18.16 2.17 -0.79
C GLN A 150 -17.78 0.83 -1.40
N ILE A 151 -17.73 -0.20 -0.57
CA ILE A 151 -17.58 -1.58 -1.02
C ILE A 151 -18.93 -2.26 -0.87
N LEU A 152 -19.57 -2.57 -2.01
CA LEU A 152 -20.89 -3.17 -2.02
C LEU A 152 -20.81 -4.67 -1.87
N ASN A 153 -21.69 -5.22 -1.04
CA ASN A 153 -21.79 -6.65 -0.77
C ASN A 153 -22.94 -7.32 -1.54
N TYR A 154 -23.39 -6.71 -2.62
CA TYR A 154 -24.45 -7.22 -3.48
C TYR A 154 -24.23 -6.79 -4.92
N TYR A 155 -24.89 -7.52 -5.83
CA TYR A 155 -25.10 -7.13 -7.21
C TYR A 155 -26.60 -6.90 -7.43
N THR A 156 -26.98 -6.01 -8.34
CA THR A 156 -28.34 -6.02 -8.86
C THR A 156 -28.52 -7.14 -9.86
N LEU A 157 -29.75 -7.64 -10.00
CA LEU A 157 -30.04 -8.67 -11.01
C LEU A 157 -29.62 -8.22 -12.43
N GLN A 158 -29.86 -6.95 -12.77
CA GLN A 158 -29.42 -6.42 -14.06
C GLN A 158 -27.91 -6.51 -14.24
N GLN A 159 -27.11 -6.19 -13.21
CA GLN A 159 -25.65 -6.31 -13.29
C GLN A 159 -25.20 -7.78 -13.48
N VAL A 160 -25.85 -8.71 -12.81
CA VAL A 160 -25.56 -10.15 -12.98
C VAL A 160 -25.89 -10.59 -14.40
N LEU A 161 -27.03 -10.18 -14.93
CA LEU A 161 -27.46 -10.52 -16.30
C LEU A 161 -26.55 -9.88 -17.36
N ASP A 162 -26.17 -8.62 -17.17
CA ASP A 162 -25.23 -7.92 -18.07
C ASP A 162 -23.87 -8.64 -18.09
N PHE A 163 -23.39 -9.08 -16.93
CA PHE A 163 -22.15 -9.84 -16.82
C PHE A 163 -22.21 -11.18 -17.56
N MET A 164 -23.40 -11.80 -17.65
CA MET A 164 -23.63 -13.07 -18.32
C MET A 164 -24.12 -12.92 -19.77
N ASP A 165 -24.19 -11.70 -20.29
CA ASP A 165 -24.73 -11.38 -21.61
C ASP A 165 -26.17 -11.91 -21.80
N LEU A 166 -26.99 -11.83 -20.76
CA LEU A 166 -28.39 -12.27 -20.77
C LEU A 166 -29.35 -11.09 -20.69
N PRO A 167 -30.42 -11.06 -21.48
CA PRO A 167 -31.45 -10.04 -21.31
C PRO A 167 -32.33 -10.31 -20.10
N PHE A 168 -32.87 -9.24 -19.49
CA PHE A 168 -33.90 -9.40 -18.48
C PHE A 168 -35.18 -9.97 -19.11
N VAL A 169 -35.72 -11.00 -18.44
CA VAL A 169 -37.01 -11.62 -18.81
C VAL A 169 -37.88 -11.75 -17.56
N SER A 170 -39.20 -11.72 -17.72
CA SER A 170 -40.15 -11.81 -16.60
C SER A 170 -40.15 -13.17 -15.88
N GLY A 171 -39.41 -14.14 -16.37
CA GLY A 171 -39.27 -15.50 -15.78
C GLY A 171 -38.07 -15.65 -14.87
N VAL A 172 -37.43 -14.57 -14.40
CA VAL A 172 -36.29 -14.64 -13.48
C VAL A 172 -36.78 -14.63 -12.05
N PHE A 173 -36.26 -15.58 -11.25
CA PHE A 173 -36.58 -15.73 -9.85
C PHE A 173 -35.29 -15.60 -9.01
N VAL A 174 -35.35 -14.87 -7.92
CA VAL A 174 -34.32 -14.77 -6.90
C VAL A 174 -34.86 -15.34 -5.61
N ASN A 175 -34.22 -16.37 -5.06
CA ASN A 175 -34.66 -17.10 -3.86
C ASN A 175 -36.14 -17.55 -3.96
N ASN A 176 -36.55 -18.03 -5.15
CA ASN A 176 -37.91 -18.47 -5.49
C ASN A 176 -38.98 -17.35 -5.53
N GLU A 177 -38.59 -16.10 -5.50
CA GLU A 177 -39.50 -14.98 -5.68
C GLU A 177 -39.30 -14.31 -7.03
N PRO A 178 -40.36 -13.82 -7.70
CA PRO A 178 -40.21 -13.07 -8.95
C PRO A 178 -39.33 -11.86 -8.73
N ALA A 179 -38.33 -11.67 -9.60
CA ALA A 179 -37.33 -10.63 -9.47
C ALA A 179 -37.54 -9.51 -10.49
N GLN A 180 -37.06 -8.32 -10.11
CA GLN A 180 -36.98 -7.15 -10.96
C GLN A 180 -35.51 -6.84 -11.28
N PRO A 181 -35.20 -5.98 -12.26
CA PRO A 181 -33.82 -5.63 -12.61
C PRO A 181 -33.01 -5.06 -11.45
N ASP A 182 -33.63 -4.37 -10.50
CA ASP A 182 -33.03 -3.76 -9.32
C ASP A 182 -33.00 -4.67 -8.08
N THR A 183 -33.50 -5.92 -8.21
CA THR A 183 -33.41 -6.90 -7.12
C THR A 183 -31.96 -7.15 -6.75
N ARG A 184 -31.63 -7.08 -5.46
CA ARG A 184 -30.28 -7.24 -4.95
C ARG A 184 -29.95 -8.72 -4.73
N ILE A 185 -28.79 -9.11 -5.22
CA ILE A 185 -28.22 -10.46 -5.08
C ILE A 185 -27.09 -10.39 -4.06
N TYR A 186 -27.31 -10.99 -2.90
CA TYR A 186 -26.32 -11.10 -1.83
C TYR A 186 -25.63 -12.47 -1.84
N GLU A 187 -24.69 -12.64 -0.92
CA GLU A 187 -24.00 -13.91 -0.67
C GLU A 187 -24.99 -15.05 -0.50
N GLN A 188 -24.71 -16.20 -1.16
CA GLN A 188 -25.52 -17.42 -1.13
C GLN A 188 -26.94 -17.31 -1.72
N PHE A 189 -27.29 -16.23 -2.39
CA PHE A 189 -28.57 -16.13 -3.08
C PHE A 189 -28.63 -17.09 -4.26
N SER A 190 -29.84 -17.49 -4.63
CA SER A 190 -30.11 -18.37 -5.77
C SER A 190 -30.91 -17.62 -6.83
N VAL A 191 -30.34 -17.55 -8.04
CA VAL A 191 -30.98 -16.97 -9.21
C VAL A 191 -31.38 -18.09 -10.16
N ARG A 192 -32.66 -18.12 -10.56
CA ARG A 192 -33.13 -19.02 -11.62
C ARG A 192 -33.56 -18.18 -12.80
N TYR A 193 -32.97 -18.51 -13.95
CA TYR A 193 -33.21 -17.82 -15.21
C TYR A 193 -33.93 -18.79 -16.16
N HIS A 194 -35.23 -18.61 -16.37
CA HIS A 194 -36.02 -19.42 -17.26
C HIS A 194 -36.03 -18.84 -18.69
N ASN A 195 -34.95 -19.03 -19.41
CA ASN A 195 -35.05 -18.95 -20.87
C ASN A 195 -35.26 -20.36 -21.45
N ARG A 196 -36.25 -20.56 -22.33
CA ARG A 196 -36.60 -21.85 -22.87
C ARG A 196 -35.62 -22.39 -23.92
N GLU A 197 -34.61 -21.59 -24.26
CA GLU A 197 -33.53 -22.02 -25.17
C GLU A 197 -32.27 -22.27 -24.33
N LYS A 198 -31.94 -23.56 -24.18
CA LYS A 198 -30.72 -24.04 -23.55
C LYS A 198 -29.51 -23.71 -24.44
N GLU A 199 -29.10 -22.47 -24.51
CA GLU A 199 -27.75 -22.20 -24.92
C GLU A 199 -26.83 -22.39 -23.70
N HIS A 200 -25.75 -23.14 -23.92
CA HIS A 200 -24.72 -23.37 -22.90
C HIS A 200 -24.17 -22.03 -22.38
N ILE A 201 -24.59 -21.62 -21.20
CA ILE A 201 -24.01 -20.50 -20.49
C ILE A 201 -22.57 -20.91 -20.16
N LYS A 202 -21.62 -20.39 -20.91
CA LYS A 202 -20.20 -20.50 -20.57
C LYS A 202 -19.92 -19.47 -19.48
N PHE A 203 -19.89 -19.93 -18.24
CA PHE A 203 -19.26 -19.11 -17.20
C PHE A 203 -17.81 -18.86 -17.59
N PRO A 204 -17.29 -17.63 -17.42
CA PRO A 204 -15.87 -17.43 -17.59
C PRO A 204 -15.15 -18.40 -16.67
N ALA A 205 -14.42 -19.34 -17.25
CA ALA A 205 -13.55 -20.20 -16.50
C ALA A 205 -12.64 -19.27 -15.66
N LYS A 206 -12.49 -19.58 -14.38
CA LYS A 206 -11.38 -19.00 -13.64
C LYS A 206 -10.17 -19.17 -14.54
N GLU A 207 -9.51 -18.08 -14.91
CA GLU A 207 -8.14 -18.17 -15.38
C GLU A 207 -7.40 -18.91 -14.30
N THR A 208 -7.21 -20.21 -14.52
CA THR A 208 -6.26 -20.99 -13.75
C THR A 208 -4.92 -20.45 -14.17
N THR A 209 -4.48 -19.47 -13.40
CA THR A 209 -3.14 -18.89 -13.50
C THR A 209 -2.17 -20.08 -13.44
N GLN A 210 -1.51 -20.36 -14.55
CA GLN A 210 -0.10 -20.77 -14.63
C GLN A 210 0.50 -21.45 -13.36
N GLU A 211 -0.03 -22.55 -12.91
CA GLU A 211 0.68 -23.40 -11.95
C GLU A 211 1.15 -24.72 -12.60
N ASN A 212 0.72 -25.02 -13.82
CA ASN A 212 1.10 -26.27 -14.49
C ASN A 212 2.25 -26.14 -15.50
N GLU A 213 2.70 -24.93 -15.86
CA GLU A 213 3.89 -24.77 -16.71
C GLU A 213 5.21 -24.78 -15.90
N PHE A 214 5.14 -24.55 -14.58
CA PHE A 214 6.35 -24.54 -13.74
C PHE A 214 6.76 -25.94 -13.27
N ASP A 215 5.82 -26.87 -13.14
CA ASP A 215 6.12 -28.24 -12.73
C ASP A 215 6.67 -29.08 -13.88
N GLU A 216 6.22 -28.87 -15.13
CA GLU A 216 6.80 -29.59 -16.30
C GLU A 216 8.22 -29.11 -16.64
N ILE A 217 8.54 -27.83 -16.43
CA ILE A 217 9.90 -27.31 -16.68
C ILE A 217 10.90 -27.80 -15.61
N GLN A 218 10.44 -28.05 -14.38
CA GLN A 218 11.30 -28.59 -13.33
C GLN A 218 11.57 -30.08 -13.46
N GLU A 219 10.64 -30.86 -14.02
CA GLU A 219 10.85 -32.27 -14.28
C GLU A 219 11.80 -32.49 -15.49
N GLU A 220 11.70 -31.71 -16.56
CA GLU A 220 12.64 -31.79 -17.68
C GLU A 220 14.08 -31.34 -17.31
N GLU A 221 14.24 -30.30 -16.48
CA GLU A 221 15.56 -29.87 -16.00
C GLU A 221 16.19 -30.86 -15.00
N PHE A 222 15.37 -31.65 -14.30
CA PHE A 222 15.87 -32.64 -13.36
C PHE A 222 16.33 -33.92 -14.07
N ASP A 223 15.62 -34.32 -15.13
CA ASP A 223 16.04 -35.50 -15.95
C ASP A 223 17.30 -35.23 -16.76
N ASP A 224 17.47 -34.02 -17.30
CA ASP A 224 18.70 -33.64 -18.03
C ASP A 224 19.94 -33.60 -17.11
N LYS A 225 19.78 -33.17 -15.87
CA LYS A 225 20.91 -33.19 -14.91
C LYS A 225 21.30 -34.57 -14.42
N GLN A 226 20.35 -35.50 -14.34
CA GLN A 226 20.67 -36.90 -13.99
C GLN A 226 21.35 -37.62 -15.16
N GLN A 227 20.99 -37.34 -16.39
CA GLN A 227 21.66 -37.91 -17.57
C GLN A 227 23.10 -37.37 -17.75
N GLU A 228 23.34 -36.10 -17.45
CA GLU A 228 24.69 -35.53 -17.48
C GLU A 228 25.60 -36.09 -16.36
N GLU A 229 25.05 -36.33 -15.16
CA GLU A 229 25.82 -36.94 -14.05
C GLU A 229 26.12 -38.43 -14.31
N GLU A 230 25.22 -39.20 -14.91
CA GLU A 230 25.50 -40.59 -15.29
C GLU A 230 26.51 -40.68 -16.41
N LEU A 231 26.49 -39.83 -17.41
CA LEU A 231 27.51 -39.75 -18.48
C LEU A 231 28.87 -39.35 -17.95
N PHE A 232 28.95 -38.46 -16.96
CA PHE A 232 30.22 -38.04 -16.36
C PHE A 232 30.86 -39.12 -15.47
N LEU A 233 30.02 -39.99 -14.87
CA LEU A 233 30.51 -41.13 -14.09
C LEU A 233 31.00 -42.29 -14.95
N GLU A 234 30.42 -42.49 -16.15
CA GLU A 234 30.93 -43.51 -17.07
C GLU A 234 32.25 -43.12 -17.74
N GLU A 235 32.45 -41.82 -18.10
CA GLU A 235 33.74 -41.35 -18.65
C GLU A 235 34.90 -41.33 -17.65
N SER A 236 34.61 -41.36 -16.35
CA SER A 236 35.65 -41.34 -15.32
C SER A 236 36.10 -42.73 -14.86
N MET A 237 35.56 -43.81 -15.46
CA MET A 237 35.89 -45.22 -15.11
C MET A 237 36.61 -45.99 -16.26
N GLU A 238 37.02 -45.34 -17.35
CA GLU A 238 37.99 -45.85 -18.31
C GLU A 238 39.36 -45.13 -18.09
#